data_3f12432566004a60754b017c21c46881
#
_entry.id   3f12432566004a60754b017c21c46881
#
_cell.length_a   1.000
_cell.length_b   1.000
_cell.length_c   1.000
_cell.angle_alpha   90.00
_cell.angle_beta   90.00
_cell.angle_gamma   90.00
#
_symmetry.space_group_name_H-M   'P 1'
#
loop_
_entity.id
_entity.type
_entity.pdbx_description
1 polymer ?
#
loop_
_entity_poly.entity_id
_entity_poly.type
_entity_poly.pdbx_seq_one_letter_code
_entity_poly.pdbx_strand_id
1 'polypeptide(L)'
;MEILAALEPSPFPVISLYLSLTSNEVGRGEHQIFVRKVFNERAKGMAAESPERESFDKDVARIQDYLEKNNAAEGQAVAIFACTGSDLFEAIPLEAPIGEHSLFISSVPHLYPLAKLVENYPRYAAVMLDTNKARIFVFGTSTEHEETIVGEKTRRTSQGGWSQARYQRRADNFHMHHIKEVIETLEKIVRAEGLEHVVVSGAEVAMPIFREQLPKYLADKIVEIDAHEDGESGSFVQRTMAALRKKDAETDIEKVQELMDAWRSGGLGVAGPEATLSAFQLGQVEELIITASPESLKPVQKMPDDAARGDLQVVTSNTSGQADESRVKLSDELVTRAHQTAARVRFIEDASLLADIGGVGALLRFRI
;
A
#
# COMPACT_ATOMS: atom_id res chain seq x y z
N MET A 1 6.78 0.20 9.29
CA MET A 1 7.28 -1.05 8.68
C MET A 1 8.69 -1.38 9.15
N GLU A 2 9.70 -0.52 8.87
CA GLU A 2 11.11 -0.79 9.22
C GLU A 2 11.32 -1.11 10.70
N ILE A 3 10.72 -0.35 11.61
CA ILE A 3 10.82 -0.59 13.07
C ILE A 3 10.27 -1.97 13.44
N LEU A 4 9.11 -2.34 12.88
CA LEU A 4 8.48 -3.65 13.15
C LEU A 4 9.29 -4.81 12.52
N ALA A 5 9.88 -4.60 11.34
CA ALA A 5 10.72 -5.59 10.68
C ALA A 5 12.06 -5.82 11.40
N ALA A 6 12.55 -4.81 12.13
CA ALA A 6 13.81 -4.87 12.89
C ALA A 6 13.66 -5.50 14.28
N LEU A 7 12.44 -5.85 14.71
CA LEU A 7 12.23 -6.48 16.02
C LEU A 7 12.81 -7.88 16.07
N GLU A 8 13.60 -8.13 17.11
CA GLU A 8 14.11 -9.47 17.38
C GLU A 8 13.00 -10.42 17.85
N PRO A 9 13.17 -11.73 17.63
CA PRO A 9 12.20 -12.72 18.07
C PRO A 9 11.96 -12.67 19.57
N SER A 10 10.70 -12.53 19.94
CA SER A 10 10.27 -12.54 21.35
C SER A 10 10.08 -13.97 21.85
N PRO A 11 10.45 -14.28 23.10
CA PRO A 11 10.05 -15.52 23.75
C PRO A 11 8.55 -15.54 24.10
N PHE A 12 7.88 -14.38 24.00
CA PHE A 12 6.45 -14.24 24.24
C PHE A 12 5.70 -14.14 22.92
N PRO A 13 4.42 -14.54 22.87
CA PRO A 13 3.62 -14.45 21.66
C PRO A 13 3.43 -13.00 21.22
N VAL A 14 3.82 -12.69 19.99
CA VAL A 14 3.53 -11.42 19.32
C VAL A 14 2.21 -11.54 18.58
N ILE A 15 1.26 -10.70 18.92
CA ILE A 15 -0.04 -10.60 18.27
C ILE A 15 0.08 -9.61 17.10
N SER A 16 -0.30 -10.06 15.90
CA SER A 16 -0.50 -9.20 14.72
C SER A 16 -1.95 -9.34 14.28
N LEU A 17 -2.74 -8.31 14.52
CA LEU A 17 -4.19 -8.30 14.31
C LEU A 17 -4.57 -7.28 13.23
N TYR A 18 -5.31 -7.73 12.22
CA TYR A 18 -5.82 -6.90 11.14
C TYR A 18 -7.34 -6.92 11.17
N LEU A 19 -7.97 -5.76 11.32
CA LEU A 19 -9.41 -5.63 11.47
C LEU A 19 -10.00 -4.63 10.48
N SER A 20 -11.04 -5.02 9.76
CA SER A 20 -11.94 -4.07 9.10
C SER A 20 -12.84 -3.41 10.16
N LEU A 21 -12.92 -2.09 10.14
CA LEU A 21 -13.76 -1.30 11.03
C LEU A 21 -15.08 -0.89 10.36
N THR A 22 -15.27 -1.25 9.10
CA THR A 22 -16.52 -0.96 8.38
C THR A 22 -17.67 -1.71 9.04
N SER A 23 -18.74 -0.99 9.35
CA SER A 23 -19.97 -1.57 9.89
C SER A 23 -20.74 -2.28 8.77
N ASN A 24 -21.34 -3.44 9.09
CA ASN A 24 -22.31 -4.07 8.19
C ASN A 24 -23.60 -3.23 8.12
N GLU A 25 -24.53 -3.61 7.22
CA GLU A 25 -25.84 -2.93 7.00
C GLU A 25 -26.68 -2.82 8.29
N VAL A 26 -26.36 -3.57 9.33
CA VAL A 26 -27.06 -3.58 10.64
C VAL A 26 -26.33 -2.72 11.69
N GLY A 27 -25.21 -2.03 11.32
CA GLY A 27 -24.49 -1.13 12.21
C GLY A 27 -23.69 -1.82 13.31
N ARG A 28 -23.50 -3.14 13.25
CA ARG A 28 -22.67 -3.90 14.22
C ARG A 28 -21.28 -4.17 13.62
N GLY A 29 -20.25 -3.79 14.35
CA GLY A 29 -18.87 -4.11 13.99
C GLY A 29 -18.62 -5.63 14.14
N GLU A 30 -18.47 -6.34 13.04
CA GLU A 30 -18.14 -7.77 13.03
C GLU A 30 -16.78 -8.04 13.67
N HIS A 31 -15.89 -7.05 13.68
CA HIS A 31 -14.57 -7.13 14.30
C HIS A 31 -14.62 -7.46 15.80
N GLN A 32 -15.61 -6.94 16.56
CA GLN A 32 -15.73 -7.23 18.00
C GLN A 32 -16.06 -8.71 18.27
N ILE A 33 -16.91 -9.29 17.42
CA ILE A 33 -17.28 -10.71 17.51
C ILE A 33 -16.06 -11.56 17.18
N PHE A 34 -15.36 -11.23 16.11
CA PHE A 34 -14.13 -11.90 15.68
C PHE A 34 -13.09 -11.88 16.80
N VAL A 35 -12.74 -10.70 17.32
CA VAL A 35 -11.74 -10.50 18.36
C VAL A 35 -12.06 -11.35 19.61
N ARG A 36 -13.30 -11.28 20.12
CA ARG A 36 -13.71 -12.08 21.29
C ARG A 36 -13.58 -13.57 21.05
N LYS A 37 -14.02 -14.05 19.89
CA LYS A 37 -13.96 -15.46 19.52
C LYS A 37 -12.52 -15.96 19.48
N VAL A 38 -11.67 -15.31 18.66
CA VAL A 38 -10.31 -15.78 18.39
C VAL A 38 -9.42 -15.72 19.64
N PHE A 39 -9.53 -14.66 20.44
CA PHE A 39 -8.76 -14.55 21.68
C PHE A 39 -9.19 -15.58 22.73
N ASN A 40 -10.50 -15.83 22.89
CA ASN A 40 -10.98 -16.87 23.80
C ASN A 40 -10.54 -18.29 23.39
N GLU A 41 -10.59 -18.60 22.10
CA GLU A 41 -10.12 -19.88 21.57
C GLU A 41 -8.62 -20.04 21.82
N ARG A 42 -7.87 -18.98 21.57
CA ARG A 42 -6.42 -18.98 21.73
C ARG A 42 -6.01 -19.13 23.20
N ALA A 43 -6.63 -18.38 24.06
CA ALA A 43 -6.42 -18.44 25.50
C ALA A 43 -6.58 -19.85 26.07
N LYS A 44 -7.55 -20.63 25.58
CA LYS A 44 -7.77 -22.03 26.01
C LYS A 44 -6.62 -22.98 25.60
N GLY A 45 -5.86 -22.66 24.55
CA GLY A 45 -4.72 -23.47 24.11
C GLY A 45 -3.43 -23.22 24.90
N MET A 46 -3.39 -22.19 25.75
CA MET A 46 -2.22 -21.84 26.55
C MET A 46 -2.37 -22.35 27.99
N ALA A 47 -1.26 -22.73 28.63
CA ALA A 47 -1.29 -23.14 30.06
C ALA A 47 -1.68 -21.94 30.94
N ALA A 48 -2.64 -22.13 31.84
CA ALA A 48 -3.29 -21.03 32.57
C ALA A 48 -2.37 -20.16 33.44
N GLU A 49 -1.24 -20.70 33.90
CA GLU A 49 -0.29 -20.01 34.79
C GLU A 49 1.09 -19.80 34.11
N SER A 50 1.14 -19.87 32.76
CA SER A 50 2.41 -19.63 32.05
C SER A 50 2.69 -18.13 31.85
N PRO A 51 3.96 -17.71 31.83
CA PRO A 51 4.33 -16.33 31.52
C PRO A 51 3.85 -15.85 30.16
N GLU A 52 3.80 -16.77 29.19
CA GLU A 52 3.29 -16.51 27.83
C GLU A 52 1.80 -16.19 27.87
N ARG A 53 1.04 -16.90 28.70
CA ARG A 53 -0.40 -16.66 28.92
C ARG A 53 -0.62 -15.30 29.58
N GLU A 54 0.16 -14.97 30.61
CA GLU A 54 0.06 -13.68 31.28
C GLU A 54 0.35 -12.51 30.34
N SER A 55 1.39 -12.63 29.49
CA SER A 55 1.71 -11.64 28.46
C SER A 55 0.55 -11.50 27.48
N PHE A 56 0.04 -12.61 26.97
CA PHE A 56 -1.07 -12.63 26.02
C PHE A 56 -2.34 -11.99 26.59
N ASP A 57 -2.73 -12.30 27.84
CA ASP A 57 -3.92 -11.72 28.47
C ASP A 57 -3.79 -10.20 28.67
N LYS A 58 -2.59 -9.69 28.97
CA LYS A 58 -2.31 -8.25 29.03
C LYS A 58 -2.44 -7.59 27.66
N ASP A 59 -1.93 -8.24 26.62
CA ASP A 59 -2.03 -7.74 25.25
C ASP A 59 -3.49 -7.70 24.77
N VAL A 60 -4.25 -8.74 25.05
CA VAL A 60 -5.70 -8.79 24.76
C VAL A 60 -6.43 -7.64 25.45
N ALA A 61 -6.12 -7.36 26.72
CA ALA A 61 -6.74 -6.25 27.46
C ALA A 61 -6.38 -4.88 26.84
N ARG A 62 -5.11 -4.67 26.44
CA ARG A 62 -4.66 -3.45 25.76
C ARG A 62 -5.35 -3.24 24.40
N ILE A 63 -5.47 -4.33 23.62
CA ILE A 63 -6.15 -4.29 22.30
C ILE A 63 -7.62 -3.95 22.49
N GLN A 64 -8.31 -4.57 23.46
CA GLN A 64 -9.72 -4.30 23.71
C GLN A 64 -9.96 -2.86 24.19
N ASP A 65 -9.13 -2.35 25.11
CA ASP A 65 -9.18 -0.95 25.57
C ASP A 65 -8.96 0.04 24.40
N TYR A 66 -8.01 -0.26 23.51
CA TYR A 66 -7.78 0.55 22.31
C TYR A 66 -9.01 0.56 21.40
N LEU A 67 -9.59 -0.59 21.10
CA LEU A 67 -10.76 -0.72 20.23
C LEU A 67 -12.01 -0.06 20.84
N GLU A 68 -12.18 -0.10 22.15
CA GLU A 68 -13.30 0.56 22.84
C GLU A 68 -13.17 2.09 22.80
N LYS A 69 -11.97 2.63 22.98
CA LYS A 69 -11.70 4.07 22.97
C LYS A 69 -11.76 4.67 21.56
N ASN A 70 -11.41 3.88 20.53
CA ASN A 70 -11.32 4.33 19.15
C ASN A 70 -12.42 3.73 18.25
N ASN A 71 -13.56 3.35 18.82
CA ASN A 71 -14.69 2.68 18.14
C ASN A 71 -15.40 3.55 17.05
N ALA A 72 -15.11 4.85 17.01
CA ALA A 72 -15.57 5.78 15.97
C ALA A 72 -14.38 6.34 15.18
N ALA A 73 -13.24 5.66 15.22
CA ALA A 73 -11.97 6.20 14.82
C ALA A 73 -11.78 6.30 13.30
N GLU A 74 -11.00 7.24 12.98
CA GLU A 74 -10.35 7.53 11.72
C GLU A 74 -9.88 6.25 11.03
N GLY A 75 -10.46 5.94 9.85
CA GLY A 75 -10.02 4.84 9.01
C GLY A 75 -11.05 3.72 8.80
N GLN A 76 -10.85 2.98 7.71
CA GLN A 76 -11.68 1.83 7.34
C GLN A 76 -11.22 0.51 7.99
N ALA A 77 -9.98 0.50 8.48
CA ALA A 77 -9.35 -0.67 9.08
C ALA A 77 -8.28 -0.30 10.11
N VAL A 78 -7.77 -1.28 10.84
CA VAL A 78 -6.64 -1.10 11.76
C VAL A 78 -5.74 -2.34 11.74
N ALA A 79 -4.42 -2.11 11.76
CA ALA A 79 -3.42 -3.13 12.06
C ALA A 79 -2.87 -2.90 13.46
N ILE A 80 -2.90 -3.92 14.33
CA ILE A 80 -2.43 -3.83 15.72
C ILE A 80 -1.36 -4.89 15.96
N PHE A 81 -0.21 -4.44 16.47
CA PHE A 81 0.90 -5.30 16.88
C PHE A 81 1.11 -5.15 18.38
N ALA A 82 1.04 -6.27 19.12
CA ALA A 82 1.13 -6.25 20.58
C ALA A 82 1.96 -7.42 21.10
N CYS A 83 2.86 -7.12 22.04
CA CYS A 83 3.60 -8.08 22.85
C CYS A 83 4.10 -7.40 24.12
N THR A 84 3.39 -7.58 25.23
CA THR A 84 3.75 -6.96 26.51
C THR A 84 5.12 -7.41 26.99
N GLY A 85 5.50 -8.66 26.72
CA GLY A 85 6.80 -9.20 27.10
C GLY A 85 8.00 -8.54 26.40
N SER A 86 7.77 -7.85 25.26
CA SER A 86 8.77 -7.06 24.52
C SER A 86 8.43 -5.58 24.48
N ASP A 87 7.53 -5.11 25.34
CA ASP A 87 7.02 -3.71 25.38
C ASP A 87 6.53 -3.17 24.04
N LEU A 88 6.00 -4.04 23.19
CA LEU A 88 5.43 -3.69 21.89
C LEU A 88 3.94 -3.39 22.02
N PHE A 89 3.52 -2.25 21.51
CA PHE A 89 2.13 -1.93 21.19
C PHE A 89 2.06 -0.84 20.14
N GLU A 90 1.77 -1.25 18.91
CA GLU A 90 1.59 -0.35 17.77
C GLU A 90 0.21 -0.58 17.18
N ALA A 91 -0.58 0.47 17.08
CA ALA A 91 -1.87 0.44 16.40
C ALA A 91 -1.86 1.46 15.25
N ILE A 92 -1.99 0.95 14.04
CA ILE A 92 -1.87 1.71 12.80
C ILE A 92 -3.26 1.80 12.16
N PRO A 93 -3.93 2.96 12.23
CA PRO A 93 -5.17 3.19 11.50
C PRO A 93 -4.89 3.12 9.99
N LEU A 94 -5.81 2.52 9.24
CA LEU A 94 -5.70 2.30 7.80
C LEU A 94 -6.96 2.82 7.13
N GLU A 95 -6.83 3.70 6.15
CA GLU A 95 -7.95 4.17 5.33
C GLU A 95 -8.28 3.19 4.19
N ALA A 96 -7.36 2.29 3.90
CA ALA A 96 -7.56 1.23 2.95
C ALA A 96 -8.45 0.12 3.54
N PRO A 97 -9.44 -0.40 2.80
CA PRO A 97 -10.28 -1.49 3.26
C PRO A 97 -9.47 -2.78 3.36
N ILE A 98 -9.67 -3.51 4.45
CA ILE A 98 -9.19 -4.88 4.60
C ILE A 98 -10.33 -5.84 4.25
N GLY A 99 -10.07 -6.81 3.39
CA GLY A 99 -11.08 -7.74 2.89
C GLY A 99 -11.59 -8.72 3.95
N GLU A 100 -10.76 -9.05 4.95
CA GLU A 100 -11.10 -9.99 6.02
C GLU A 100 -10.35 -9.68 7.32
N HIS A 101 -10.96 -10.00 8.44
CA HIS A 101 -10.27 -9.96 9.72
C HIS A 101 -9.27 -11.09 9.79
N SER A 102 -8.06 -10.82 10.28
CA SER A 102 -7.03 -11.84 10.45
C SER A 102 -6.21 -11.61 11.72
N LEU A 103 -5.87 -12.73 12.35
CA LEU A 103 -5.02 -12.79 13.54
C LEU A 103 -3.84 -13.72 13.25
N PHE A 104 -2.64 -13.22 13.49
CA PHE A 104 -1.40 -13.98 13.43
C PHE A 104 -0.73 -13.91 14.80
N ILE A 105 -0.24 -15.05 15.28
CA ILE A 105 0.51 -15.16 16.54
C ILE A 105 1.78 -15.92 16.25
N SER A 106 2.93 -15.28 16.49
CA SER A 106 4.26 -15.87 16.29
C SER A 106 5.27 -15.22 17.25
N SER A 107 6.55 -15.48 17.11
CA SER A 107 7.61 -14.80 17.87
C SER A 107 8.00 -13.42 17.32
N VAL A 108 7.53 -13.05 16.13
CA VAL A 108 7.79 -11.77 15.45
C VAL A 108 6.50 -11.20 14.86
N PRO A 109 6.43 -9.90 14.58
CA PRO A 109 5.29 -9.30 13.88
C PRO A 109 5.08 -9.93 12.49
N HIS A 110 3.83 -10.16 12.09
CA HIS A 110 3.47 -10.61 10.76
C HIS A 110 3.16 -9.42 9.87
N LEU A 111 4.05 -9.11 8.92
CA LEU A 111 4.06 -7.84 8.18
C LEU A 111 3.51 -7.93 6.76
N TYR A 112 3.38 -9.14 6.20
CA TYR A 112 2.95 -9.32 4.81
C TYR A 112 1.63 -8.60 4.45
N PRO A 113 0.55 -8.68 5.25
CA PRO A 113 -0.69 -7.98 4.91
C PRO A 113 -0.52 -6.46 4.93
N LEU A 114 0.27 -5.93 5.88
CA LEU A 114 0.52 -4.49 5.97
C LEU A 114 1.36 -4.00 4.79
N ALA A 115 2.40 -4.73 4.40
CA ALA A 115 3.23 -4.40 3.26
C ALA A 115 2.43 -4.39 1.95
N LYS A 116 1.61 -5.42 1.74
CA LYS A 116 0.69 -5.49 0.60
C LYS A 116 -0.28 -4.31 0.57
N LEU A 117 -0.85 -3.94 1.72
CA LEU A 117 -1.76 -2.81 1.83
C LEU A 117 -1.09 -1.48 1.47
N VAL A 118 0.12 -1.24 2.00
CA VAL A 118 0.87 0.00 1.74
C VAL A 118 1.22 0.12 0.25
N GLU A 119 1.55 -0.97 -0.42
CA GLU A 119 1.84 -0.95 -1.85
C GLU A 119 0.56 -0.77 -2.70
N ASN A 120 -0.51 -1.50 -2.38
CA ASN A 120 -1.77 -1.43 -3.13
C ASN A 120 -2.54 -0.11 -2.95
N TYR A 121 -2.22 0.64 -1.91
CA TYR A 121 -2.80 1.96 -1.61
C TYR A 121 -1.69 2.99 -1.40
N PRO A 122 -0.88 3.27 -2.44
CA PRO A 122 0.19 4.24 -2.34
C PRO A 122 -0.36 5.64 -2.03
N ARG A 123 0.47 6.47 -1.42
CA ARG A 123 0.15 7.90 -1.33
C ARG A 123 0.31 8.53 -2.71
N TYR A 124 -0.69 9.29 -3.15
CA TYR A 124 -0.68 9.95 -4.45
C TYR A 124 -1.37 11.30 -4.41
N ALA A 125 -0.99 12.17 -5.34
CA ALA A 125 -1.74 13.38 -5.61
C ALA A 125 -2.78 13.14 -6.70
N ALA A 126 -3.95 13.77 -6.57
CA ALA A 126 -4.95 13.81 -7.63
C ALA A 126 -5.28 15.27 -7.96
N VAL A 127 -5.24 15.62 -9.23
CA VAL A 127 -5.45 16.97 -9.73
C VAL A 127 -6.70 17.02 -10.59
N MET A 128 -7.64 17.88 -10.21
CA MET A 128 -8.73 18.29 -11.07
C MET A 128 -8.38 19.63 -11.69
N LEU A 129 -8.15 19.67 -12.99
CA LEU A 129 -7.65 20.84 -13.71
C LEU A 129 -8.70 21.41 -14.65
N ASP A 130 -9.04 22.68 -14.44
CA ASP A 130 -9.81 23.48 -15.39
C ASP A 130 -8.99 24.70 -15.84
N THR A 131 -9.48 25.43 -16.81
CA THR A 131 -8.83 26.63 -17.38
C THR A 131 -8.61 27.75 -16.37
N ASN A 132 -9.42 27.82 -15.30
CA ASN A 132 -9.42 28.91 -14.30
C ASN A 132 -9.42 28.40 -12.85
N LYS A 133 -9.49 27.11 -12.63
CA LYS A 133 -9.52 26.53 -11.28
C LYS A 133 -8.83 25.17 -11.31
N ALA A 134 -8.07 24.90 -10.28
CA ALA A 134 -7.58 23.55 -10.03
C ALA A 134 -7.80 23.18 -8.57
N ARG A 135 -7.98 21.90 -8.33
CA ARG A 135 -8.03 21.31 -7.00
C ARG A 135 -6.99 20.19 -6.96
N ILE A 136 -6.14 20.22 -5.97
CA ILE A 136 -5.13 19.20 -5.73
C ILE A 136 -5.50 18.49 -4.43
N PHE A 137 -5.65 17.19 -4.50
CA PHE A 137 -5.90 16.31 -3.36
C PHE A 137 -4.67 15.45 -3.13
N VAL A 138 -4.35 15.20 -1.88
CA VAL A 138 -3.37 14.17 -1.50
C VAL A 138 -4.10 13.07 -0.77
N PHE A 139 -4.07 11.89 -1.32
CA PHE A 139 -4.65 10.68 -0.74
C PHE A 139 -3.53 9.80 -0.18
N GLY A 140 -3.81 9.11 0.92
CA GLY A 140 -2.86 8.22 1.57
C GLY A 140 -3.54 7.33 2.60
N THR A 141 -2.76 6.60 3.38
CA THR A 141 -3.28 5.69 4.41
C THR A 141 -3.78 6.39 5.67
N SER A 142 -3.57 7.71 5.83
CA SER A 142 -3.89 8.41 7.08
C SER A 142 -4.32 9.86 6.97
N THR A 143 -4.31 10.51 5.80
CA THR A 143 -4.64 11.96 5.73
C THR A 143 -5.07 12.37 4.33
N GLU A 144 -6.23 13.00 4.23
CA GLU A 144 -6.62 13.74 3.04
C GLU A 144 -6.21 15.21 3.21
N HIS A 145 -5.45 15.73 2.26
CA HIS A 145 -5.16 17.15 2.15
C HIS A 145 -5.75 17.68 0.85
N GLU A 146 -6.50 18.79 0.93
CA GLU A 146 -7.05 19.45 -0.25
C GLU A 146 -6.47 20.85 -0.38
N GLU A 147 -5.91 21.19 -1.53
CA GLU A 147 -5.49 22.53 -1.89
C GLU A 147 -6.27 23.00 -3.13
N THR A 148 -6.89 24.18 -3.02
CA THR A 148 -7.65 24.76 -4.13
C THR A 148 -6.92 26.00 -4.66
N ILE A 149 -6.59 25.98 -5.96
CA ILE A 149 -5.96 27.08 -6.68
C ILE A 149 -7.01 27.72 -7.59
N VAL A 150 -7.24 29.01 -7.43
CA VAL A 150 -8.21 29.77 -8.24
C VAL A 150 -7.46 30.82 -9.03
N GLY A 151 -7.39 30.67 -10.35
CA GLY A 151 -6.86 31.69 -11.25
C GLY A 151 -7.80 32.89 -11.41
N GLU A 152 -7.29 33.98 -11.95
CA GLU A 152 -8.11 35.16 -12.26
C GLU A 152 -9.22 34.82 -13.27
N LYS A 153 -10.47 35.26 -12.99
CA LYS A 153 -11.60 35.03 -13.90
C LYS A 153 -11.47 35.87 -15.16
N THR A 154 -11.26 35.24 -16.29
CA THR A 154 -11.39 35.89 -17.60
C THR A 154 -12.87 36.00 -17.97
N ARG A 155 -13.37 37.24 -18.08
CA ARG A 155 -14.74 37.46 -18.62
C ARG A 155 -14.76 37.16 -20.10
N ARG A 156 -15.60 36.21 -20.52
CA ARG A 156 -15.95 36.02 -21.94
C ARG A 156 -16.72 37.26 -22.45
N THR A 157 -16.13 38.04 -23.30
CA THR A 157 -16.83 39.09 -24.05
C THR A 157 -17.07 38.61 -25.50
N SER A 158 -18.34 38.44 -25.86
CA SER A 158 -18.78 38.06 -27.21
C SER A 158 -18.88 39.29 -28.13
N GLN A 159 -17.84 40.07 -28.31
CA GLN A 159 -17.81 41.12 -29.32
C GLN A 159 -16.87 40.74 -30.47
N GLY A 160 -17.42 40.54 -31.64
CA GLY A 160 -16.66 40.28 -32.88
C GLY A 160 -15.92 41.53 -33.38
N GLY A 161 -14.72 41.35 -33.94
CA GLY A 161 -13.91 42.38 -34.54
C GLY A 161 -12.41 42.21 -34.32
N TRP A 162 -11.61 43.15 -34.80
CA TRP A 162 -10.15 43.18 -34.67
C TRP A 162 -9.58 43.02 -33.25
N SER A 163 -10.39 43.19 -32.24
CA SER A 163 -10.04 42.95 -30.83
C SER A 163 -10.03 41.47 -30.44
N GLN A 164 -10.66 40.57 -31.20
CA GLN A 164 -10.81 39.15 -30.87
C GLN A 164 -9.47 38.42 -30.70
N ALA A 165 -8.52 38.66 -31.65
CA ALA A 165 -7.17 38.07 -31.58
C ALA A 165 -6.37 38.56 -30.36
N ARG A 166 -6.61 39.81 -29.93
CA ARG A 166 -5.97 40.38 -28.73
C ARG A 166 -6.55 39.80 -27.43
N TYR A 167 -7.87 39.59 -27.42
CA TYR A 167 -8.57 38.92 -26.28
C TYR A 167 -8.18 37.46 -26.18
N GLN A 168 -8.08 36.76 -27.32
CA GLN A 168 -7.68 35.35 -27.32
C GLN A 168 -6.27 35.16 -26.77
N ARG A 169 -5.26 35.95 -27.25
CA ARG A 169 -3.91 35.92 -26.70
C ARG A 169 -3.86 36.26 -25.20
N ARG A 170 -4.75 37.13 -24.73
CA ARG A 170 -4.82 37.46 -23.31
C ARG A 170 -5.42 36.32 -22.49
N ALA A 171 -6.45 35.66 -23.00
CA ALA A 171 -7.02 34.45 -22.37
C ALA A 171 -5.99 33.30 -22.33
N ASP A 172 -5.29 33.06 -23.45
CA ASP A 172 -4.25 32.03 -23.54
C ASP A 172 -3.11 32.28 -22.53
N ASN A 173 -2.70 33.55 -22.36
CA ASN A 173 -1.69 33.92 -21.37
C ASN A 173 -2.19 33.69 -19.92
N PHE A 174 -3.46 33.94 -19.64
CA PHE A 174 -4.04 33.66 -18.31
C PHE A 174 -4.11 32.17 -18.02
N HIS A 175 -4.56 31.36 -18.99
CA HIS A 175 -4.58 29.91 -18.84
C HIS A 175 -3.17 29.36 -18.60
N MET A 176 -2.18 29.84 -19.36
CA MET A 176 -0.79 29.46 -19.19
C MET A 176 -0.24 29.83 -17.80
N HIS A 177 -0.55 31.05 -17.31
CA HIS A 177 -0.13 31.46 -15.97
C HIS A 177 -0.76 30.60 -14.88
N HIS A 178 -2.08 30.36 -14.96
CA HIS A 178 -2.78 29.52 -14.01
C HIS A 178 -2.20 28.10 -13.99
N ILE A 179 -1.97 27.50 -15.16
CA ILE A 179 -1.42 26.14 -15.26
C ILE A 179 0.01 26.08 -14.69
N LYS A 180 0.83 27.11 -14.89
CA LYS A 180 2.16 27.18 -14.26
C LYS A 180 2.08 27.21 -12.74
N GLU A 181 1.18 28.01 -12.17
CA GLU A 181 0.95 28.07 -10.72
C GLU A 181 0.50 26.70 -10.18
N VAL A 182 -0.38 26.00 -10.90
CA VAL A 182 -0.81 24.64 -10.53
C VAL A 182 0.38 23.67 -10.54
N ILE A 183 1.21 23.71 -11.58
CA ILE A 183 2.40 22.84 -11.68
C ILE A 183 3.38 23.15 -10.54
N GLU A 184 3.68 24.42 -10.26
CA GLU A 184 4.59 24.82 -9.18
C GLU A 184 4.09 24.37 -7.80
N THR A 185 2.78 24.46 -7.58
CA THR A 185 2.16 23.99 -6.33
C THR A 185 2.20 22.46 -6.23
N LEU A 186 1.87 21.76 -7.33
CA LEU A 186 1.96 20.32 -7.41
C LEU A 186 3.39 19.81 -7.17
N GLU A 187 4.39 20.48 -7.74
CA GLU A 187 5.81 20.15 -7.49
C GLU A 187 6.19 20.24 -6.01
N LYS A 188 5.75 21.31 -5.34
CA LYS A 188 6.00 21.48 -3.90
C LYS A 188 5.39 20.35 -3.09
N ILE A 189 4.12 20.00 -3.37
CA ILE A 189 3.41 18.92 -2.70
C ILE A 189 4.11 17.57 -2.96
N VAL A 190 4.38 17.24 -4.22
CA VAL A 190 5.02 15.97 -4.60
C VAL A 190 6.37 15.79 -3.92
N ARG A 191 7.17 16.88 -3.82
CA ARG A 191 8.48 16.83 -3.14
C ARG A 191 8.35 16.76 -1.61
N ALA A 192 7.45 17.55 -1.02
CA ALA A 192 7.26 17.60 0.42
C ALA A 192 6.73 16.29 0.97
N GLU A 193 5.81 15.65 0.25
CA GLU A 193 5.14 14.42 0.63
C GLU A 193 5.81 13.16 0.07
N GLY A 194 6.84 13.29 -0.77
CA GLY A 194 7.55 12.15 -1.37
C GLY A 194 6.69 11.30 -2.30
N LEU A 195 5.74 11.92 -3.04
CA LEU A 195 4.78 11.18 -3.84
C LEU A 195 5.39 10.62 -5.12
N GLU A 196 5.09 9.35 -5.41
CA GLU A 196 5.54 8.68 -6.64
C GLU A 196 4.46 8.69 -7.75
N HIS A 197 3.20 8.94 -7.39
CA HIS A 197 2.08 8.90 -8.33
C HIS A 197 1.27 10.19 -8.28
N VAL A 198 0.88 10.67 -9.46
CA VAL A 198 0.02 11.84 -9.64
C VAL A 198 -1.04 11.51 -10.69
N VAL A 199 -2.31 11.56 -10.31
CA VAL A 199 -3.42 11.36 -11.25
C VAL A 199 -3.99 12.71 -11.63
N VAL A 200 -4.11 12.98 -12.93
CA VAL A 200 -4.62 14.26 -13.44
C VAL A 200 -5.87 14.03 -14.27
N SER A 201 -6.95 14.73 -13.88
CA SER A 201 -8.18 14.86 -14.66
C SER A 201 -8.33 16.32 -15.05
N GLY A 202 -8.42 16.62 -16.32
CA GLY A 202 -8.46 18.01 -16.76
C GLY A 202 -9.37 18.25 -17.95
N ALA A 203 -9.84 19.51 -18.08
CA ALA A 203 -10.60 19.96 -19.23
C ALA A 203 -9.76 19.84 -20.51
N GLU A 204 -10.40 19.47 -21.61
CA GLU A 204 -9.77 19.25 -22.93
C GLU A 204 -8.87 20.42 -23.38
N VAL A 205 -9.24 21.65 -23.02
CA VAL A 205 -8.48 22.86 -23.34
C VAL A 205 -7.25 23.06 -22.44
N ALA A 206 -7.32 22.60 -21.18
CA ALA A 206 -6.25 22.79 -20.20
C ALA A 206 -5.13 21.76 -20.33
N MET A 207 -5.47 20.52 -20.67
CA MET A 207 -4.53 19.39 -20.70
C MET A 207 -3.36 19.57 -21.68
N PRO A 208 -3.53 20.06 -22.93
CA PRO A 208 -2.40 20.31 -23.81
C PRO A 208 -1.39 21.30 -23.25
N ILE A 209 -1.87 22.40 -22.62
CA ILE A 209 -1.01 23.41 -22.00
C ILE A 209 -0.29 22.83 -20.80
N PHE A 210 -0.98 22.02 -20.00
CA PHE A 210 -0.40 21.33 -18.85
C PHE A 210 0.75 20.41 -19.27
N ARG A 211 0.55 19.56 -20.28
CA ARG A 211 1.59 18.65 -20.80
C ARG A 211 2.81 19.41 -21.32
N GLU A 212 2.60 20.53 -22.02
CA GLU A 212 3.69 21.34 -22.58
C GLU A 212 4.57 21.99 -21.49
N GLN A 213 3.95 22.39 -20.37
CA GLN A 213 4.64 23.07 -19.27
C GLN A 213 5.21 22.12 -18.21
N LEU A 214 4.93 20.81 -18.32
CA LEU A 214 5.26 19.83 -17.31
C LEU A 214 6.75 19.50 -17.30
N PRO A 215 7.45 19.58 -16.14
CA PRO A 215 8.82 19.11 -16.02
C PRO A 215 8.91 17.60 -16.24
N LYS A 216 9.96 17.13 -16.90
CA LYS A 216 10.13 15.72 -17.27
C LYS A 216 9.97 14.76 -16.07
N TYR A 217 10.63 15.07 -14.95
CA TYR A 217 10.58 14.21 -13.74
C TYR A 217 9.18 14.09 -13.14
N LEU A 218 8.32 15.09 -13.35
CA LEU A 218 6.93 15.04 -12.91
C LEU A 218 6.05 14.33 -13.95
N ALA A 219 6.38 14.46 -15.23
CA ALA A 219 5.69 13.77 -16.33
C ALA A 219 5.73 12.25 -16.17
N ASP A 220 6.86 11.71 -15.70
CA ASP A 220 7.05 10.26 -15.48
C ASP A 220 6.14 9.71 -14.36
N LYS A 221 5.65 10.59 -13.45
CA LYS A 221 4.77 10.24 -12.34
C LYS A 221 3.28 10.40 -12.65
N ILE A 222 2.93 10.97 -13.81
CA ILE A 222 1.55 11.33 -14.14
C ILE A 222 0.80 10.19 -14.79
N VAL A 223 -0.42 9.96 -14.30
CA VAL A 223 -1.47 9.16 -14.92
C VAL A 223 -2.63 10.07 -15.25
N GLU A 224 -2.98 10.15 -16.54
CA GLU A 224 -4.10 10.96 -16.99
C GLU A 224 -5.39 10.16 -17.02
N ILE A 225 -6.48 10.77 -16.59
CA ILE A 225 -7.83 10.23 -16.71
C ILE A 225 -8.75 11.23 -17.40
N ASP A 226 -9.80 10.73 -18.04
CA ASP A 226 -10.78 11.58 -18.71
C ASP A 226 -11.46 12.54 -17.73
N ALA A 227 -11.68 13.79 -18.17
CA ALA A 227 -12.47 14.74 -17.43
C ALA A 227 -13.92 14.25 -17.32
N HIS A 228 -14.50 14.35 -16.13
CA HIS A 228 -15.93 14.09 -15.92
C HIS A 228 -16.57 15.31 -15.26
N GLU A 229 -17.80 15.62 -15.67
CA GLU A 229 -18.53 16.80 -15.18
C GLU A 229 -19.08 16.64 -13.77
N ASP A 230 -19.10 15.43 -13.21
CA ASP A 230 -19.75 15.15 -11.93
C ASP A 230 -18.83 15.44 -10.75
N GLY A 231 -19.18 16.50 -10.02
CA GLY A 231 -18.45 17.05 -8.88
C GLY A 231 -18.52 16.25 -7.57
N GLU A 232 -18.84 14.96 -7.59
CA GLU A 232 -18.84 14.14 -6.38
C GLU A 232 -17.46 13.56 -6.10
N SER A 233 -16.86 13.99 -4.99
CA SER A 233 -15.52 13.55 -4.56
C SER A 233 -15.36 12.01 -4.50
N GLY A 234 -16.40 11.29 -4.08
CA GLY A 234 -16.37 9.82 -3.98
C GLY A 234 -16.17 9.12 -5.33
N SER A 235 -16.81 9.58 -6.39
CA SER A 235 -16.60 9.01 -7.74
C SER A 235 -15.21 9.33 -8.30
N PHE A 236 -14.66 10.49 -7.96
CA PHE A 236 -13.31 10.89 -8.36
C PHE A 236 -12.23 10.02 -7.73
N VAL A 237 -12.30 9.76 -6.41
CA VAL A 237 -11.37 8.86 -5.71
C VAL A 237 -11.38 7.46 -6.32
N GLN A 238 -12.56 6.89 -6.56
CA GLN A 238 -12.67 5.56 -7.18
C GLN A 238 -12.03 5.50 -8.58
N ARG A 239 -12.20 6.55 -9.38
CA ARG A 239 -11.62 6.63 -10.73
C ARG A 239 -10.10 6.79 -10.68
N THR A 240 -9.56 7.61 -9.79
CA THR A 240 -8.12 7.78 -9.63
C THR A 240 -7.46 6.49 -9.16
N MET A 241 -8.06 5.78 -8.21
CA MET A 241 -7.58 4.46 -7.76
C MET A 241 -7.65 3.40 -8.87
N ALA A 242 -8.72 3.39 -9.68
CA ALA A 242 -8.82 2.47 -10.82
C ALA A 242 -7.73 2.73 -11.87
N ALA A 243 -7.42 4.00 -12.14
CA ALA A 243 -6.35 4.38 -13.06
C ALA A 243 -4.96 3.97 -12.56
N LEU A 244 -4.69 4.16 -11.26
CA LEU A 244 -3.45 3.70 -10.64
C LEU A 244 -3.31 2.19 -10.74
N ARG A 245 -4.32 1.42 -10.34
CA ARG A 245 -4.30 -0.05 -10.45
C ARG A 245 -4.07 -0.56 -11.87
N LYS A 246 -4.65 0.13 -12.86
CA LYS A 246 -4.40 -0.22 -14.26
C LYS A 246 -2.94 0.03 -14.64
N LYS A 247 -2.38 1.17 -14.23
CA LYS A 247 -0.98 1.52 -14.47
C LYS A 247 -0.04 0.51 -13.77
N ASP A 248 -0.34 0.16 -12.53
CA ASP A 248 0.44 -0.82 -11.76
C ASP A 248 0.42 -2.18 -12.45
N ALA A 249 -0.74 -2.66 -12.92
CA ALA A 249 -0.84 -3.93 -13.64
C ALA A 249 -0.01 -3.95 -14.95
N GLU A 250 0.03 -2.83 -15.69
CA GLU A 250 0.89 -2.68 -16.87
C GLU A 250 2.38 -2.73 -16.48
N THR A 251 2.76 -2.01 -15.42
CA THR A 251 4.11 -1.98 -14.88
C THR A 251 4.53 -3.34 -14.31
N ASP A 252 3.61 -4.09 -13.70
CA ASP A 252 3.86 -5.43 -13.17
C ASP A 252 4.27 -6.42 -14.27
N ILE A 253 3.59 -6.37 -15.42
CA ILE A 253 3.96 -7.19 -16.57
C ILE A 253 5.38 -6.87 -17.03
N GLU A 254 5.72 -5.60 -17.16
CA GLU A 254 7.06 -5.15 -17.54
C GLU A 254 8.13 -5.59 -16.53
N LYS A 255 7.84 -5.47 -15.25
CA LYS A 255 8.75 -5.87 -14.16
C LYS A 255 8.97 -7.37 -14.08
N VAL A 256 7.92 -8.16 -14.24
CA VAL A 256 8.04 -9.62 -14.31
C VAL A 256 8.85 -10.01 -15.54
N GLN A 257 8.65 -9.36 -16.70
CA GLN A 257 9.45 -9.64 -17.89
C GLN A 257 10.92 -9.28 -17.67
N GLU A 258 11.23 -8.13 -17.06
CA GLU A 258 12.59 -7.73 -16.69
C GLU A 258 13.26 -8.79 -15.80
N LEU A 259 12.56 -9.25 -14.75
CA LEU A 259 13.03 -10.32 -13.88
C LEU A 259 13.33 -11.61 -14.65
N MET A 260 12.38 -12.04 -15.50
CA MET A 260 12.52 -13.30 -16.25
C MET A 260 13.68 -13.25 -17.25
N ASP A 261 13.89 -12.10 -17.89
CA ASP A 261 15.00 -11.91 -18.84
C ASP A 261 16.36 -11.87 -18.10
N ALA A 262 16.43 -11.15 -16.96
CA ALA A 262 17.60 -11.13 -16.11
C ALA A 262 17.95 -12.52 -15.57
N TRP A 263 16.96 -13.29 -15.12
CA TRP A 263 17.17 -14.65 -14.63
C TRP A 263 17.63 -15.61 -15.73
N ARG A 264 16.91 -15.65 -16.89
CA ARG A 264 17.22 -16.55 -18.00
C ARG A 264 18.56 -16.28 -18.64
N SER A 265 18.99 -15.03 -18.70
CA SER A 265 20.31 -14.64 -19.20
C SER A 265 21.47 -14.90 -18.21
N GLY A 266 21.17 -15.35 -16.99
CA GLY A 266 22.17 -15.47 -15.92
C GLY A 266 22.66 -14.12 -15.39
N GLY A 267 21.91 -13.04 -15.61
CA GLY A 267 22.18 -11.67 -15.13
C GLY A 267 21.79 -11.44 -13.68
N LEU A 268 21.34 -10.22 -13.37
CA LEU A 268 20.99 -9.78 -12.03
C LEU A 268 19.53 -10.16 -11.66
N GLY A 269 19.13 -11.40 -11.89
CA GLY A 269 17.84 -11.93 -11.53
C GLY A 269 17.93 -13.30 -10.89
N VAL A 270 17.09 -13.56 -9.89
CA VAL A 270 16.86 -14.88 -9.29
C VAL A 270 15.39 -15.22 -9.27
N ALA A 271 15.07 -16.50 -9.43
CA ALA A 271 13.70 -16.99 -9.52
C ALA A 271 13.47 -18.14 -8.54
N GLY A 272 12.32 -18.11 -7.90
CA GLY A 272 11.89 -19.11 -6.94
C GLY A 272 12.25 -18.81 -5.50
N PRO A 273 11.49 -19.38 -4.55
CA PRO A 273 11.59 -19.04 -3.13
C PRO A 273 12.98 -19.30 -2.53
N GLU A 274 13.57 -20.46 -2.81
CA GLU A 274 14.87 -20.85 -2.22
C GLU A 274 16.01 -19.93 -2.70
N ALA A 275 16.03 -19.62 -4.01
CA ALA A 275 17.05 -18.73 -4.58
C ALA A 275 16.89 -17.29 -4.05
N THR A 276 15.66 -16.83 -3.90
CA THR A 276 15.36 -15.49 -3.36
C THR A 276 15.77 -15.38 -1.89
N LEU A 277 15.48 -16.39 -1.05
CA LEU A 277 15.93 -16.43 0.33
C LEU A 277 17.47 -16.42 0.43
N SER A 278 18.15 -17.19 -0.41
CA SER A 278 19.61 -17.21 -0.47
C SER A 278 20.19 -15.85 -0.87
N ALA A 279 19.56 -15.16 -1.84
CA ALA A 279 19.97 -13.83 -2.24
C ALA A 279 19.79 -12.79 -1.12
N PHE A 280 18.74 -12.92 -0.29
CA PHE A 280 18.58 -12.10 0.91
C PHE A 280 19.68 -12.34 1.94
N GLN A 281 20.07 -13.60 2.20
CA GLN A 281 21.18 -13.92 3.12
C GLN A 281 22.50 -13.29 2.68
N LEU A 282 22.71 -13.13 1.38
CA LEU A 282 23.89 -12.49 0.80
C LEU A 282 23.77 -10.98 0.65
N GLY A 283 22.63 -10.38 1.05
CA GLY A 283 22.39 -8.93 0.92
C GLY A 283 22.30 -8.42 -0.52
N GLN A 284 22.01 -9.30 -1.48
CA GLN A 284 22.05 -9.01 -2.90
C GLN A 284 20.76 -8.40 -3.47
N VAL A 285 19.63 -8.52 -2.75
CA VAL A 285 18.31 -8.15 -3.29
C VAL A 285 18.16 -6.63 -3.36
N GLU A 286 17.80 -6.14 -4.54
CA GLU A 286 17.38 -4.76 -4.78
C GLU A 286 15.86 -4.62 -4.73
N GLU A 287 15.14 -5.52 -5.42
CA GLU A 287 13.70 -5.52 -5.50
C GLU A 287 13.16 -6.96 -5.39
N LEU A 288 12.29 -7.19 -4.42
CA LEU A 288 11.53 -8.41 -4.26
C LEU A 288 10.26 -8.31 -5.12
N ILE A 289 10.02 -9.28 -5.98
CA ILE A 289 8.82 -9.40 -6.80
C ILE A 289 8.08 -10.66 -6.34
N ILE A 290 6.94 -10.49 -5.68
CA ILE A 290 6.22 -11.56 -5.00
C ILE A 290 4.74 -11.53 -5.35
N THR A 291 4.09 -12.70 -5.43
CA THR A 291 2.65 -12.78 -5.62
C THR A 291 1.88 -12.12 -4.48
N ALA A 292 0.78 -11.44 -4.77
CA ALA A 292 -0.14 -10.87 -3.79
C ALA A 292 -1.00 -11.92 -3.06
N SER A 293 -0.91 -13.20 -3.45
CA SER A 293 -1.64 -14.33 -2.87
C SER A 293 -0.66 -15.36 -2.31
N PRO A 294 -0.47 -15.44 -0.98
CA PRO A 294 0.46 -16.38 -0.35
C PRO A 294 0.23 -17.84 -0.76
N GLU A 295 -1.02 -18.19 -1.06
CA GLU A 295 -1.41 -19.55 -1.52
C GLU A 295 -0.76 -19.95 -2.84
N SER A 296 -0.35 -18.97 -3.65
CA SER A 296 0.34 -19.18 -4.93
C SER A 296 1.84 -19.37 -4.79
N LEU A 297 2.41 -19.18 -3.59
CA LEU A 297 3.82 -19.45 -3.34
C LEU A 297 4.10 -20.95 -3.32
N LYS A 298 5.19 -21.35 -3.97
CA LYS A 298 5.70 -22.72 -3.83
C LYS A 298 6.37 -22.86 -2.46
N PRO A 299 5.99 -23.85 -1.65
CA PRO A 299 6.61 -24.06 -0.35
C PRO A 299 8.09 -24.43 -0.52
N VAL A 300 8.91 -24.01 0.44
CA VAL A 300 10.32 -24.41 0.53
C VAL A 300 10.46 -25.68 1.37
N GLN A 301 11.46 -26.51 1.07
CA GLN A 301 11.71 -27.73 1.85
C GLN A 301 12.24 -27.41 3.24
N LYS A 302 13.03 -26.37 3.38
CA LYS A 302 13.59 -25.91 4.64
C LYS A 302 13.68 -24.40 4.64
N MET A 303 13.12 -23.77 5.68
CA MET A 303 13.38 -22.36 5.97
C MET A 303 14.83 -22.20 6.42
N PRO A 304 15.47 -21.04 6.16
CA PRO A 304 16.78 -20.75 6.71
C PRO A 304 16.83 -20.91 8.23
N ASP A 305 17.95 -21.38 8.77
CA ASP A 305 18.10 -21.63 10.22
C ASP A 305 18.06 -20.31 11.06
N ASP A 306 18.28 -19.18 10.42
CA ASP A 306 18.16 -17.83 11.01
C ASP A 306 16.74 -17.24 10.85
N ALA A 307 15.80 -17.98 10.24
CA ALA A 307 14.41 -17.56 10.18
C ALA A 307 13.80 -17.58 11.58
N ALA A 308 13.61 -16.39 12.12
CA ALA A 308 13.28 -16.13 13.51
C ALA A 308 11.89 -16.54 13.96
N ARG A 309 11.13 -17.21 13.09
CA ARG A 309 9.71 -17.47 13.32
C ARG A 309 9.49 -18.80 13.98
N GLY A 310 9.07 -18.75 15.24
CA GLY A 310 8.52 -19.88 15.97
C GLY A 310 7.23 -20.44 15.31
N ASP A 311 6.43 -21.17 16.08
CA ASP A 311 5.13 -21.67 15.61
C ASP A 311 4.22 -20.49 15.26
N LEU A 312 3.91 -20.34 13.96
CA LEU A 312 2.94 -19.37 13.47
C LEU A 312 1.55 -19.96 13.55
N GLN A 313 0.61 -19.17 14.03
CA GLN A 313 -0.79 -19.53 14.07
C GLN A 313 -1.59 -18.45 13.38
N VAL A 314 -2.47 -18.88 12.47
CA VAL A 314 -3.26 -18.02 11.61
C VAL A 314 -4.74 -18.29 11.83
N VAL A 315 -5.53 -17.24 12.03
CA VAL A 315 -7.00 -17.31 12.06
C VAL A 315 -7.55 -16.18 11.21
N THR A 316 -8.41 -16.52 10.25
CA THR A 316 -9.08 -15.54 9.37
C THR A 316 -10.61 -15.67 9.49
N SER A 317 -11.33 -14.60 9.17
CA SER A 317 -12.80 -14.58 9.27
C SER A 317 -13.50 -15.36 8.16
N ASN A 318 -12.90 -15.46 6.99
CA ASN A 318 -13.54 -15.98 5.76
C ASN A 318 -13.09 -17.40 5.38
N THR A 319 -12.03 -17.91 5.99
CA THR A 319 -11.48 -19.20 5.59
C THR A 319 -11.97 -20.32 6.51
N SER A 320 -12.80 -21.20 5.97
CA SER A 320 -13.17 -22.49 6.61
C SER A 320 -12.09 -23.56 6.43
N GLY A 321 -10.95 -23.25 5.81
CA GLY A 321 -9.78 -24.10 5.63
C GLY A 321 -8.58 -23.55 6.43
N GLN A 322 -7.77 -24.45 6.99
CA GLN A 322 -6.47 -24.05 7.55
C GLN A 322 -5.63 -23.41 6.44
N ALA A 323 -5.24 -22.14 6.62
CA ALA A 323 -4.23 -21.53 5.77
C ALA A 323 -2.96 -22.39 5.82
N ASP A 324 -2.30 -22.57 4.67
CA ASP A 324 -1.03 -23.28 4.63
C ASP A 324 0.03 -22.44 5.36
N GLU A 325 0.22 -22.75 6.64
CA GLU A 325 1.12 -22.03 7.53
C GLU A 325 2.53 -21.90 6.95
N SER A 326 2.98 -22.85 6.16
CA SER A 326 4.31 -22.83 5.55
C SER A 326 4.45 -21.72 4.52
N ARG A 327 3.41 -21.49 3.72
CA ARG A 327 3.38 -20.41 2.71
C ARG A 327 3.22 -19.05 3.35
N VAL A 328 2.40 -18.96 4.39
CA VAL A 328 2.23 -17.72 5.18
C VAL A 328 3.54 -17.34 5.86
N LYS A 329 4.24 -18.29 6.47
CA LYS A 329 5.59 -18.08 7.03
C LYS A 329 6.58 -17.60 5.98
N LEU A 330 6.59 -18.24 4.83
CA LEU A 330 7.50 -17.91 3.72
C LEU A 330 7.24 -16.50 3.18
N SER A 331 5.97 -16.17 2.90
CA SER A 331 5.63 -14.84 2.37
C SER A 331 6.04 -13.72 3.31
N ASP A 332 5.80 -13.92 4.59
CA ASP A 332 6.13 -12.93 5.60
C ASP A 332 7.65 -12.84 5.86
N GLU A 333 8.38 -13.96 5.83
CA GLU A 333 9.85 -13.96 5.93
C GLU A 333 10.49 -13.16 4.78
N LEU A 334 10.03 -13.38 3.54
CA LEU A 334 10.52 -12.66 2.37
C LEU A 334 10.29 -11.16 2.48
N VAL A 335 9.09 -10.74 2.89
CA VAL A 335 8.74 -9.33 3.08
C VAL A 335 9.54 -8.71 4.23
N THR A 336 9.66 -9.40 5.35
CA THR A 336 10.45 -8.91 6.49
C THR A 336 11.91 -8.69 6.11
N ARG A 337 12.54 -9.65 5.41
CA ARG A 337 13.94 -9.50 4.93
C ARG A 337 14.08 -8.35 3.93
N ALA A 338 13.09 -8.15 3.06
CA ALA A 338 13.11 -7.01 2.16
C ALA A 338 13.17 -5.68 2.93
N HIS A 339 12.34 -5.51 3.96
CA HIS A 339 12.37 -4.30 4.79
C HIS A 339 13.66 -4.19 5.63
N GLN A 340 14.18 -5.29 6.15
CA GLN A 340 15.45 -5.30 6.89
C GLN A 340 16.66 -4.90 6.03
N THR A 341 16.63 -5.23 4.74
CA THR A 341 17.73 -4.95 3.81
C THR A 341 17.47 -3.71 2.94
N ALA A 342 16.43 -2.94 3.22
CA ALA A 342 15.96 -1.81 2.42
C ALA A 342 15.81 -2.18 0.92
N ALA A 343 15.35 -3.40 0.63
CA ALA A 343 14.94 -3.82 -0.69
C ALA A 343 13.49 -3.35 -0.94
N ARG A 344 13.21 -2.94 -2.17
CA ARG A 344 11.84 -2.62 -2.59
C ARG A 344 11.02 -3.91 -2.62
N VAL A 345 9.73 -3.81 -2.33
CA VAL A 345 8.79 -4.92 -2.44
C VAL A 345 7.74 -4.56 -3.48
N ARG A 346 7.48 -5.45 -4.42
CA ARG A 346 6.42 -5.34 -5.40
C ARG A 346 5.52 -6.57 -5.33
N PHE A 347 4.25 -6.33 -5.09
CA PHE A 347 3.23 -7.39 -5.08
C PHE A 347 2.56 -7.51 -6.43
N ILE A 348 2.58 -8.70 -7.00
CA ILE A 348 1.96 -9.01 -8.30
C ILE A 348 0.57 -9.60 -8.05
N GLU A 349 -0.47 -8.85 -8.42
CA GLU A 349 -1.86 -9.28 -8.22
C GLU A 349 -2.24 -10.45 -9.13
N ASP A 350 -1.76 -10.48 -10.37
CA ASP A 350 -1.94 -11.63 -11.26
C ASP A 350 -0.90 -12.72 -10.96
N ALA A 351 -1.26 -13.66 -10.08
CA ALA A 351 -0.40 -14.75 -9.69
C ALA A 351 0.08 -15.62 -10.88
N SER A 352 -0.62 -15.60 -12.02
CA SER A 352 -0.23 -16.38 -13.20
C SER A 352 1.09 -15.92 -13.80
N LEU A 353 1.45 -14.64 -13.64
CA LEU A 353 2.71 -14.08 -14.15
C LEU A 353 3.94 -14.67 -13.46
N LEU A 354 3.82 -15.12 -12.21
CA LEU A 354 4.90 -15.71 -11.44
C LEU A 354 4.79 -17.23 -11.23
N ALA A 355 3.78 -17.87 -11.84
CA ALA A 355 3.49 -19.29 -11.61
C ALA A 355 4.68 -20.21 -11.95
N ASP A 356 5.36 -19.94 -13.07
CA ASP A 356 6.51 -20.74 -13.55
C ASP A 356 7.71 -20.71 -12.59
N ILE A 357 7.84 -19.65 -11.78
CA ILE A 357 8.93 -19.46 -10.84
C ILE A 357 8.51 -19.65 -9.38
N GLY A 358 7.32 -20.20 -9.15
CA GLY A 358 6.84 -20.53 -7.80
C GLY A 358 6.38 -19.33 -6.99
N GLY A 359 5.91 -18.27 -7.65
CA GLY A 359 5.24 -17.12 -7.04
C GLY A 359 6.17 -16.02 -6.53
N VAL A 360 7.50 -16.12 -6.70
CA VAL A 360 8.46 -15.12 -6.22
C VAL A 360 9.77 -15.14 -6.98
N GLY A 361 10.41 -13.99 -7.10
CA GLY A 361 11.75 -13.78 -7.56
C GLY A 361 12.30 -12.44 -7.08
N ALA A 362 13.54 -12.14 -7.42
CA ALA A 362 14.15 -10.86 -7.07
C ALA A 362 15.10 -10.34 -8.15
N LEU A 363 15.13 -9.03 -8.31
CA LEU A 363 16.20 -8.31 -8.99
C LEU A 363 17.31 -8.01 -7.99
N LEU A 364 18.56 -8.14 -8.44
CA LEU A 364 19.74 -8.07 -7.60
C LEU A 364 20.51 -6.76 -7.83
N ARG A 365 21.14 -6.24 -6.77
CA ARG A 365 22.08 -5.12 -6.85
C ARG A 365 23.42 -5.53 -7.47
N PHE A 366 23.86 -6.76 -7.15
CA PHE A 366 25.11 -7.36 -7.63
C PHE A 366 25.02 -8.88 -7.54
N ARG A 367 25.95 -9.57 -8.21
CA ARG A 367 26.08 -11.02 -8.16
C ARG A 367 27.49 -11.36 -7.66
N ILE A 368 27.57 -12.33 -6.74
CA ILE A 368 28.84 -12.87 -6.22
C ILE A 368 29.23 -14.12 -7.00
#